data_cdf6c604acdfa8d471f3a46719dfca01
#
_entry.id   cdf6c604acdfa8d471f3a46719dfca01
#
_cell.length_a   1.000
_cell.length_b   1.000
_cell.length_c   1.000
_cell.angle_alpha   90.00
_cell.angle_beta   90.00
_cell.angle_gamma   90.00
#
_symmetry.space_group_name_H-M   'P 1'
#
loop_
_entity.id
_entity.type
_entity.pdbx_description
1 polymer ?
#
loop_
_entity_poly.entity_id
_entity_poly.type
_entity_poly.pdbx_seq_one_letter_code
_entity_poly.pdbx_strand_id
1 'polypeptide(L)'
;VISNRLPYVFKRGTDGRWRTEHGAGGLGSALLPVLAVRGGGWIGWSGAADEVPELGELCAVGEDAGYTLKSVMLTMEEVRNFYEGFANEIIWPLFHDLKSLCNFEPGYWRTYKEVNRRFAETVLRDCGTSSDFIWVHDYHLMNVAAELRARGCRSKVGFFLHIPFPPPDIFFNLPWRLTLLNALLQYDLIGFQTAPVRRNFI
;
A
#
# COMPACT_ATOMS: atom_id res chain seq x y z
N VAL A 1 2.61 -9.79 2.36
CA VAL A 1 1.75 -8.91 1.54
C VAL A 1 1.71 -7.54 2.16
N ILE A 2 1.79 -6.48 1.34
CA ILE A 2 1.74 -5.09 1.78
C ILE A 2 0.73 -4.36 0.90
N SER A 3 -0.28 -3.77 1.49
CA SER A 3 -1.30 -2.97 0.78
C SER A 3 -1.71 -1.76 1.60
N ASN A 4 -2.37 -0.79 0.96
CA ASN A 4 -2.84 0.41 1.65
C ASN A 4 -3.73 0.07 2.85
N ARG A 5 -4.66 -0.88 2.66
CA ARG A 5 -5.59 -1.33 3.71
C ARG A 5 -5.33 -2.77 4.11
N LEU A 6 -5.54 -3.08 5.38
CA LEU A 6 -5.72 -4.47 5.82
C LEU A 6 -6.95 -5.10 5.16
N PRO A 7 -7.00 -6.43 5.03
CA PRO A 7 -8.16 -7.14 4.49
C PRO A 7 -9.38 -7.12 5.43
N TYR A 8 -9.25 -6.49 6.59
CA TYR A 8 -10.30 -6.31 7.59
C TYR A 8 -10.52 -4.83 7.87
N VAL A 9 -11.75 -4.48 8.19
CA VAL A 9 -12.16 -3.13 8.57
C VAL A 9 -12.69 -3.14 9.99
N PHE A 10 -12.24 -2.18 10.79
CA PHE A 10 -12.79 -1.96 12.13
C PHE A 10 -13.98 -1.02 12.06
N LYS A 11 -15.07 -1.43 12.66
CA LYS A 11 -16.26 -0.59 12.84
C LYS A 11 -16.63 -0.52 14.30
N ARG A 12 -16.94 0.68 14.75
CA ARG A 12 -17.49 0.89 16.09
C ARG A 12 -18.99 0.66 16.04
N GLY A 13 -19.47 -0.34 16.77
CA GLY A 13 -20.89 -0.63 16.91
C GLY A 13 -21.64 0.48 17.69
N THR A 14 -22.96 0.47 17.62
CA THR A 14 -23.81 1.39 18.40
C THR A 14 -23.69 1.18 19.91
N ASP A 15 -23.20 0.03 20.33
CA ASP A 15 -22.86 -0.35 21.70
C ASP A 15 -21.46 0.17 22.16
N GLY A 16 -20.76 0.91 21.29
CA GLY A 16 -19.44 1.46 21.53
C GLY A 16 -18.30 0.45 21.39
N ARG A 17 -18.59 -0.83 21.11
CA ARG A 17 -17.57 -1.87 20.92
C ARG A 17 -17.06 -1.87 19.48
N TRP A 18 -15.77 -2.16 19.33
CA TRP A 18 -15.16 -2.38 18.03
C TRP A 18 -15.52 -3.78 17.51
N ARG A 19 -15.76 -3.87 16.23
CA ARG A 19 -16.02 -5.14 15.53
C ARG A 19 -15.15 -5.19 14.28
N THR A 20 -14.66 -6.39 14.00
CA THR A 20 -13.86 -6.66 12.80
C THR A 20 -14.76 -7.27 11.73
N GLU A 21 -14.79 -6.67 10.55
CA GLU A 21 -15.49 -7.19 9.38
C GLU A 21 -14.49 -7.41 8.24
N HIS A 22 -14.75 -8.38 7.37
CA HIS A 22 -13.96 -8.52 6.14
C HIS A 22 -14.10 -7.27 5.29
N GLY A 23 -12.97 -6.73 4.85
CA GLY A 23 -12.94 -5.63 3.89
C GLY A 23 -13.56 -6.06 2.54
N ALA A 24 -14.31 -5.17 1.91
CA ALA A 24 -14.99 -5.44 0.63
C ALA A 24 -14.06 -5.48 -0.59
N GLY A 25 -12.74 -5.63 -0.41
CA GLY A 25 -11.76 -5.53 -1.49
C GLY A 25 -11.42 -6.88 -2.14
N GLY A 26 -11.36 -6.92 -3.48
CA GLY A 26 -10.97 -8.12 -4.24
C GLY A 26 -9.57 -8.66 -3.90
N LEU A 27 -8.65 -7.79 -3.44
CA LEU A 27 -7.32 -8.19 -3.02
C LEU A 27 -7.36 -9.12 -1.79
N GLY A 28 -8.20 -8.80 -0.78
CA GLY A 28 -8.41 -9.64 0.39
C GLY A 28 -8.95 -11.01 0.00
N SER A 29 -10.01 -11.04 -0.79
CA SER A 29 -10.60 -12.29 -1.27
C SER A 29 -9.64 -13.17 -2.06
N ALA A 30 -8.70 -12.58 -2.81
CA ALA A 30 -7.74 -13.31 -3.62
C ALA A 30 -6.55 -13.84 -2.79
N LEU A 31 -6.03 -13.08 -1.82
CA LEU A 31 -4.76 -13.39 -1.17
C LEU A 31 -4.89 -14.02 0.21
N LEU A 32 -6.00 -13.81 0.95
CA LEU A 32 -6.19 -14.45 2.25
C LEU A 32 -6.12 -15.98 2.19
N PRO A 33 -6.77 -16.68 1.21
CA PRO A 33 -6.64 -18.12 1.08
C PRO A 33 -5.18 -18.58 0.81
N VAL A 34 -4.40 -17.78 0.10
CA VAL A 34 -2.99 -18.07 -0.19
C VAL A 34 -2.16 -17.98 1.09
N LEU A 35 -2.37 -16.92 1.89
CA LEU A 35 -1.68 -16.74 3.16
C LEU A 35 -2.08 -17.82 4.18
N ALA A 36 -3.35 -18.20 4.24
CA ALA A 36 -3.80 -19.27 5.14
C ALA A 36 -3.13 -20.62 4.85
N VAL A 37 -2.80 -20.90 3.58
CA VAL A 37 -2.13 -22.16 3.19
C VAL A 37 -0.60 -22.05 3.30
N ARG A 38 -0.01 -20.92 2.95
CA ARG A 38 1.45 -20.75 2.85
C ARG A 38 2.07 -20.11 4.09
N GLY A 39 1.27 -19.56 4.97
CA GLY A 39 1.75 -18.68 6.03
C GLY A 39 2.19 -17.33 5.51
N GLY A 40 2.76 -16.52 6.40
CA GLY A 40 3.27 -15.19 6.08
C GLY A 40 2.50 -14.08 6.80
N GLY A 41 2.60 -12.85 6.31
CA GLY A 41 1.99 -11.70 6.95
C GLY A 41 1.34 -10.72 5.98
N TRP A 42 0.41 -9.94 6.50
CA TRP A 42 -0.20 -8.82 5.79
C TRP A 42 -0.01 -7.53 6.59
N ILE A 43 0.63 -6.55 5.97
CA ILE A 43 0.85 -5.21 6.53
C ILE A 43 -0.03 -4.22 5.79
N GLY A 44 -0.80 -3.43 6.53
CA GLY A 44 -1.70 -2.43 5.95
C GLY A 44 -2.23 -1.46 6.99
N TRP A 45 -2.89 -0.40 6.55
CA TRP A 45 -3.62 0.49 7.44
C TRP A 45 -4.95 -0.14 7.84
N SER A 46 -5.31 -0.03 9.13
CA SER A 46 -6.57 -0.57 9.67
C SER A 46 -7.84 0.12 9.13
N GLY A 47 -7.69 1.32 8.54
CA GLY A 47 -8.82 2.16 8.13
C GLY A 47 -9.31 3.12 9.20
N ALA A 48 -8.83 3.00 10.44
CA ALA A 48 -9.07 3.95 11.52
C ALA A 48 -7.88 4.90 11.67
N ALA A 49 -8.15 6.18 11.93
CA ALA A 49 -7.12 7.19 12.18
C ALA A 49 -6.76 7.33 13.66
N ASP A 50 -7.57 6.76 14.54
CA ASP A 50 -7.34 6.72 15.98
C ASP A 50 -6.80 5.36 16.40
N GLU A 51 -6.13 5.31 17.57
CA GLU A 51 -5.73 4.03 18.16
C GLU A 51 -6.97 3.15 18.36
N VAL A 52 -6.98 2.02 17.71
CA VAL A 52 -7.99 0.99 17.92
C VAL A 52 -7.52 0.14 19.11
N PRO A 53 -8.20 0.17 20.26
CA PRO A 53 -7.74 -0.52 21.48
C PRO A 53 -7.60 -2.03 21.31
N GLU A 54 -8.21 -2.59 20.29
CA GLU A 54 -8.35 -4.03 20.06
C GLU A 54 -7.49 -4.56 18.89
N LEU A 55 -6.37 -3.87 18.59
CA LEU A 55 -5.36 -4.41 17.66
C LEU A 55 -4.90 -5.83 18.07
N GLY A 56 -4.99 -6.18 19.35
CA GLY A 56 -4.77 -7.53 19.84
C GLY A 56 -5.75 -8.56 19.30
N GLU A 57 -7.03 -8.21 19.15
CA GLU A 57 -8.04 -9.10 18.55
C GLU A 57 -7.77 -9.34 17.05
N LEU A 58 -7.27 -8.31 16.34
CA LEU A 58 -6.89 -8.47 14.94
C LEU A 58 -5.71 -9.42 14.77
N CYS A 59 -4.73 -9.32 15.63
CA CYS A 59 -3.58 -10.24 15.65
C CYS A 59 -4.07 -11.68 15.91
N ALA A 60 -5.01 -11.88 16.85
CA ALA A 60 -5.60 -13.19 17.12
C ALA A 60 -6.34 -13.77 15.92
N VAL A 61 -7.15 -12.97 15.19
CA VAL A 61 -7.85 -13.42 13.98
C VAL A 61 -6.86 -13.92 12.91
N GLY A 62 -5.74 -13.24 12.76
CA GLY A 62 -4.70 -13.67 11.82
C GLY A 62 -3.98 -14.95 12.28
N GLU A 63 -3.65 -15.05 13.56
CA GLU A 63 -2.97 -16.21 14.13
C GLU A 63 -3.83 -17.49 14.02
N ASP A 64 -5.11 -17.39 14.33
CA ASP A 64 -6.06 -18.50 14.16
C ASP A 64 -6.20 -18.94 12.70
N ALA A 65 -6.00 -18.02 11.74
CA ALA A 65 -6.06 -18.29 10.30
C ALA A 65 -4.69 -18.71 9.69
N GLY A 66 -3.62 -18.78 10.48
CA GLY A 66 -2.29 -19.22 10.05
C GLY A 66 -1.43 -18.16 9.36
N TYR A 67 -1.74 -16.87 9.53
CA TYR A 67 -0.95 -15.74 9.03
C TYR A 67 -0.96 -14.59 10.06
N THR A 68 -0.03 -13.64 9.91
CA THR A 68 0.05 -12.48 10.79
C THR A 68 -0.57 -11.24 10.13
N LEU A 69 -1.18 -10.37 10.94
CA LEU A 69 -1.69 -9.07 10.51
C LEU A 69 -0.96 -7.97 11.28
N LYS A 70 -0.50 -6.94 10.56
CA LYS A 70 0.20 -5.79 11.15
C LYS A 70 -0.40 -4.49 10.64
N SER A 71 -0.77 -3.62 11.55
CA SER A 71 -1.33 -2.32 11.19
C SER A 71 -0.25 -1.24 11.12
N VAL A 72 -0.32 -0.42 10.07
CA VAL A 72 0.37 0.86 10.00
C VAL A 72 -0.61 1.95 10.41
N MET A 73 -0.33 2.64 11.51
CA MET A 73 -1.19 3.71 11.99
C MET A 73 -0.98 4.98 11.18
N LEU A 74 -2.09 5.64 10.83
CA LEU A 74 -2.11 6.93 10.15
C LEU A 74 -2.91 7.94 10.97
N THR A 75 -2.41 9.16 11.09
CA THR A 75 -3.16 10.28 11.65
C THR A 75 -4.23 10.76 10.67
N MET A 76 -5.22 11.51 11.15
CA MET A 76 -6.23 12.15 10.27
C MET A 76 -5.60 13.06 9.20
N GLU A 77 -4.51 13.76 9.53
CA GLU A 77 -3.79 14.59 8.56
C GLU A 77 -3.11 13.73 7.49
N GLU A 78 -2.50 12.62 7.87
CA GLU A 78 -1.91 11.67 6.92
C GLU A 78 -2.95 11.01 6.03
N VAL A 79 -4.10 10.63 6.57
CA VAL A 79 -5.21 10.11 5.74
C VAL A 79 -5.61 11.14 4.70
N ARG A 80 -5.80 12.40 5.09
CA ARG A 80 -6.16 13.49 4.18
C ARG A 80 -5.11 13.73 3.11
N ASN A 81 -3.83 13.84 3.49
CA ASN A 81 -2.77 14.24 2.55
C ASN A 81 -2.24 13.08 1.72
N PHE A 82 -2.16 11.86 2.29
CA PHE A 82 -1.64 10.67 1.62
C PHE A 82 -2.73 9.97 0.82
N TYR A 83 -3.84 9.57 1.48
CA TYR A 83 -4.86 8.74 0.86
C TYR A 83 -5.80 9.57 0.00
N GLU A 84 -6.45 10.59 0.59
CA GLU A 84 -7.38 11.45 -0.15
C GLU A 84 -6.62 12.33 -1.14
N GLY A 85 -5.52 12.98 -0.71
CA GLY A 85 -4.72 13.90 -1.50
C GLY A 85 -3.86 13.20 -2.56
N PHE A 86 -2.65 12.75 -2.20
CA PHE A 86 -1.70 12.26 -3.21
C PHE A 86 -2.23 11.06 -4.00
N ALA A 87 -2.81 10.08 -3.32
CA ALA A 87 -3.30 8.88 -3.99
C ALA A 87 -4.54 9.17 -4.86
N ASN A 88 -5.57 9.85 -4.31
CA ASN A 88 -6.87 9.96 -4.97
C ASN A 88 -7.10 11.29 -5.71
N GLU A 89 -6.40 12.38 -5.35
CA GLU A 89 -6.48 13.66 -6.10
C GLU A 89 -5.34 13.85 -7.11
N ILE A 90 -4.27 13.04 -7.07
CA ILE A 90 -3.17 13.14 -8.04
C ILE A 90 -2.99 11.87 -8.82
N ILE A 91 -2.57 10.76 -8.19
CA ILE A 91 -2.17 9.55 -8.91
C ILE A 91 -3.36 8.89 -9.60
N TRP A 92 -4.46 8.67 -8.88
CA TRP A 92 -5.62 8.01 -9.46
C TRP A 92 -6.19 8.75 -10.68
N PRO A 93 -6.50 10.06 -10.62
CA PRO A 93 -7.02 10.76 -11.78
C PRO A 93 -5.98 10.88 -12.91
N LEU A 94 -4.71 11.14 -12.59
CA LEU A 94 -3.67 11.22 -13.63
C LEU A 94 -3.52 9.90 -14.39
N PHE A 95 -3.53 8.77 -13.65
CA PHE A 95 -3.36 7.45 -14.25
C PHE A 95 -4.59 6.99 -15.07
N HIS A 96 -5.74 7.64 -14.86
CA HIS A 96 -6.96 7.44 -15.66
C HIS A 96 -7.18 8.53 -16.73
N ASP A 97 -6.14 9.32 -17.05
CA ASP A 97 -6.19 10.41 -18.04
C ASP A 97 -7.22 11.52 -17.69
N LEU A 98 -7.42 11.75 -16.41
CA LEU A 98 -8.31 12.79 -15.87
C LEU A 98 -7.50 13.97 -15.30
N LYS A 99 -6.50 14.44 -16.07
CA LYS A 99 -5.54 15.47 -15.64
C LYS A 99 -6.21 16.74 -15.07
N SER A 100 -7.35 17.14 -15.62
CA SER A 100 -8.10 18.32 -15.16
C SER A 100 -8.60 18.21 -13.72
N LEU A 101 -8.65 17.00 -13.16
CA LEU A 101 -9.06 16.75 -11.78
C LEU A 101 -7.87 16.70 -10.80
N CYS A 102 -6.63 16.79 -11.31
CA CYS A 102 -5.44 16.66 -10.47
C CYS A 102 -5.18 17.94 -9.66
N ASN A 103 -4.99 17.76 -8.36
CA ASN A 103 -4.58 18.81 -7.43
C ASN A 103 -3.11 18.58 -7.00
N PHE A 104 -2.15 19.16 -7.75
CA PHE A 104 -0.71 18.96 -7.53
C PHE A 104 -0.17 19.71 -6.29
N GLU A 105 -0.79 19.52 -5.11
CA GLU A 105 -0.34 20.12 -3.85
C GLU A 105 0.98 19.46 -3.38
N PRO A 106 2.08 20.24 -3.22
CA PRO A 106 3.39 19.67 -2.83
C PRO A 106 3.41 19.02 -1.45
N GLY A 107 2.53 19.42 -0.54
CA GLY A 107 2.36 18.85 0.78
C GLY A 107 1.95 17.38 0.72
N TYR A 108 1.09 17.02 -0.23
CA TYR A 108 0.63 15.65 -0.45
C TYR A 108 1.78 14.68 -0.77
N TRP A 109 2.70 15.10 -1.64
CA TRP A 109 3.89 14.31 -1.96
C TRP A 109 4.79 14.06 -0.74
N ARG A 110 4.96 15.05 0.10
CA ARG A 110 5.76 14.94 1.32
C ARG A 110 5.19 13.89 2.25
N THR A 111 3.88 13.96 2.52
CA THR A 111 3.17 12.99 3.35
C THR A 111 3.16 11.60 2.71
N TYR A 112 3.02 11.50 1.38
CA TYR A 112 3.10 10.23 0.66
C TYR A 112 4.43 9.50 0.90
N LYS A 113 5.54 10.20 0.80
CA LYS A 113 6.88 9.64 1.10
C LYS A 113 6.99 9.19 2.55
N GLU A 114 6.51 10.02 3.48
CA GLU A 114 6.59 9.73 4.92
C GLU A 114 5.78 8.46 5.28
N VAL A 115 4.58 8.33 4.76
CA VAL A 115 3.75 7.14 4.97
C VAL A 115 4.41 5.90 4.35
N ASN A 116 4.91 5.99 3.10
CA ASN A 116 5.64 4.89 2.46
C ASN A 116 6.89 4.48 3.27
N ARG A 117 7.61 5.45 3.86
CA ARG A 117 8.72 5.19 4.78
C ARG A 117 8.28 4.38 5.99
N ARG A 118 7.16 4.77 6.62
CA ARG A 118 6.60 4.06 7.79
C ARG A 118 6.18 2.62 7.45
N PHE A 119 5.59 2.40 6.27
CA PHE A 119 5.32 1.05 5.76
C PHE A 119 6.61 0.23 5.65
N ALA A 120 7.66 0.79 5.04
CA ALA A 120 8.95 0.11 4.91
C ALA A 120 9.58 -0.21 6.27
N GLU A 121 9.52 0.70 7.24
CA GLU A 121 10.02 0.47 8.60
C GLU A 121 9.24 -0.63 9.33
N THR A 122 7.92 -0.70 9.12
CA THR A 122 7.09 -1.79 9.67
C THR A 122 7.48 -3.12 9.06
N VAL A 123 7.69 -3.17 7.75
CA VAL A 123 8.20 -4.37 7.05
C VAL A 123 9.53 -4.83 7.64
N LEU A 124 10.49 -3.94 7.82
CA LEU A 124 11.83 -4.29 8.30
C LEU A 124 11.83 -4.81 9.75
N ARG A 125 10.88 -4.39 10.57
CA ARG A 125 10.72 -4.92 11.93
C ARG A 125 10.19 -6.36 11.95
N ASP A 126 9.34 -6.70 10.98
CA ASP A 126 8.59 -7.95 10.98
C ASP A 126 9.11 -8.99 9.96
N CYS A 127 9.76 -8.55 8.89
CA CYS A 127 10.39 -9.42 7.89
C CYS A 127 11.87 -9.61 8.23
N GLY A 128 12.17 -10.55 9.14
CA GLY A 128 13.51 -10.72 9.71
C GLY A 128 14.50 -11.51 8.88
N THR A 129 14.12 -12.09 7.73
CA THR A 129 14.99 -12.97 6.96
C THR A 129 15.14 -12.54 5.50
N SER A 130 16.35 -12.72 4.96
CA SER A 130 16.65 -12.46 3.54
C SER A 130 15.94 -13.41 2.56
N SER A 131 15.23 -14.41 3.07
CA SER A 131 14.47 -15.40 2.28
C SER A 131 13.01 -14.96 2.04
N ASP A 132 12.53 -13.93 2.71
CA ASP A 132 11.16 -13.47 2.56
C ASP A 132 10.96 -12.79 1.20
N PHE A 133 9.81 -13.04 0.58
CA PHE A 133 9.33 -12.30 -0.57
C PHE A 133 8.33 -11.24 -0.12
N ILE A 134 8.67 -9.97 -0.35
CA ILE A 134 7.85 -8.82 0.00
C ILE A 134 7.00 -8.46 -1.22
N TRP A 135 5.68 -8.55 -1.12
CA TRP A 135 4.78 -8.24 -2.22
C TRP A 135 3.94 -7.00 -1.93
N VAL A 136 4.27 -5.91 -2.60
CA VAL A 136 3.64 -4.59 -2.42
C VAL A 136 2.57 -4.38 -3.48
N HIS A 137 1.42 -3.88 -3.05
CA HIS A 137 0.26 -3.68 -3.91
C HIS A 137 -0.15 -2.21 -4.00
N ASP A 138 -0.33 -1.80 -5.27
CA ASP A 138 -1.07 -0.64 -5.70
C ASP A 138 -0.39 0.72 -5.52
N TYR A 139 -0.94 1.72 -6.19
CA TYR A 139 -0.41 3.07 -6.37
C TYR A 139 -0.19 3.87 -5.08
N HIS A 140 -0.77 3.45 -3.99
CA HIS A 140 -0.54 4.04 -2.68
C HIS A 140 0.91 3.83 -2.17
N LEU A 141 1.58 2.77 -2.61
CA LEU A 141 2.81 2.28 -2.00
C LEU A 141 3.99 2.16 -2.98
N MET A 142 3.96 2.91 -4.08
CA MET A 142 4.98 2.84 -5.13
C MET A 142 6.40 3.19 -4.63
N ASN A 143 6.53 3.94 -3.52
CA ASN A 143 7.82 4.37 -2.97
C ASN A 143 8.41 3.39 -1.94
N VAL A 144 7.70 2.33 -1.54
CA VAL A 144 8.12 1.42 -0.45
C VAL A 144 9.43 0.71 -0.77
N ALA A 145 9.64 0.25 -2.02
CA ALA A 145 10.90 -0.42 -2.35
C ALA A 145 12.12 0.50 -2.21
N ALA A 146 12.02 1.75 -2.63
CA ALA A 146 13.10 2.72 -2.46
C ALA A 146 13.44 2.92 -0.97
N GLU A 147 12.44 3.01 -0.11
CA GLU A 147 12.62 3.14 1.33
C GLU A 147 13.22 1.87 1.96
N LEU A 148 12.84 0.69 1.49
CA LEU A 148 13.43 -0.59 1.91
C LEU A 148 14.91 -0.68 1.49
N ARG A 149 15.23 -0.35 0.24
CA ARG A 149 16.61 -0.39 -0.27
C ARG A 149 17.52 0.60 0.45
N ALA A 150 17.04 1.82 0.69
CA ALA A 150 17.78 2.85 1.44
C ALA A 150 18.16 2.39 2.87
N ARG A 151 17.40 1.43 3.44
CA ARG A 151 17.66 0.84 4.77
C ARG A 151 18.33 -0.52 4.72
N GLY A 152 18.87 -0.91 3.56
CA GLY A 152 19.66 -2.12 3.40
C GLY A 152 18.87 -3.41 3.24
N CYS A 153 17.56 -3.36 2.98
CA CYS A 153 16.76 -4.55 2.70
C CYS A 153 17.28 -5.28 1.44
N ARG A 154 17.57 -6.58 1.58
CA ARG A 154 18.04 -7.44 0.49
C ARG A 154 17.02 -8.48 0.04
N SER A 155 15.88 -8.57 0.72
CA SER A 155 14.78 -9.46 0.32
C SER A 155 14.29 -9.10 -1.09
N LYS A 156 13.72 -10.09 -1.79
CA LYS A 156 13.06 -9.83 -3.06
C LYS A 156 11.77 -9.05 -2.85
N VAL A 157 11.59 -7.97 -3.61
CA VAL A 157 10.43 -7.09 -3.50
C VAL A 157 9.71 -7.04 -4.85
N GLY A 158 8.47 -7.54 -4.86
CA GLY A 158 7.57 -7.42 -6.00
C GLY A 158 6.58 -6.29 -5.81
N PHE A 159 6.12 -5.72 -6.91
CA PHE A 159 5.06 -4.72 -6.96
C PHE A 159 3.97 -5.12 -7.94
N PHE A 160 2.71 -4.87 -7.62
CA PHE A 160 1.61 -5.03 -8.56
C PHE A 160 0.73 -3.78 -8.59
N LEU A 161 0.60 -3.17 -9.75
CA LEU A 161 -0.25 -2.01 -9.98
C LEU A 161 -1.65 -2.45 -10.41
N HIS A 162 -2.68 -2.05 -9.64
CA HIS A 162 -4.07 -2.43 -9.88
C HIS A 162 -4.86 -1.40 -10.72
N ILE A 163 -4.24 -0.25 -11.03
CA ILE A 163 -4.80 0.76 -11.94
C ILE A 163 -3.96 0.84 -13.22
N PRO A 164 -4.43 1.47 -14.29
CA PRO A 164 -3.62 1.69 -15.48
C PRO A 164 -2.33 2.47 -15.16
N PHE A 165 -1.21 2.09 -15.78
CA PHE A 165 -0.06 3.01 -15.87
C PHE A 165 -0.25 3.85 -17.13
N PRO A 166 -0.23 5.19 -17.04
CA PRO A 166 -0.56 6.06 -18.15
C PRO A 166 0.55 6.07 -19.21
N PRO A 167 0.24 6.47 -20.45
CA PRO A 167 1.27 6.70 -21.46
C PRO A 167 2.22 7.85 -21.05
N PRO A 168 3.42 7.92 -21.64
CA PRO A 168 4.47 8.85 -21.21
C PRO A 168 4.06 10.32 -21.22
N ASP A 169 3.28 10.75 -22.23
CA ASP A 169 2.79 12.13 -22.36
C ASP A 169 1.87 12.55 -21.20
N ILE A 170 1.10 11.61 -20.66
CA ILE A 170 0.28 11.83 -19.46
C ILE A 170 1.15 11.74 -18.20
N PHE A 171 2.00 10.71 -18.08
CA PHE A 171 2.86 10.52 -16.91
C PHE A 171 3.80 11.71 -16.68
N PHE A 172 4.31 12.32 -17.75
CA PHE A 172 5.21 13.48 -17.66
C PHE A 172 4.57 14.73 -17.08
N ASN A 173 3.26 14.79 -16.92
CA ASN A 173 2.60 15.87 -16.18
C ASN A 173 2.79 15.77 -14.67
N LEU A 174 3.21 14.61 -14.13
CA LEU A 174 3.47 14.47 -12.71
C LEU A 174 4.75 15.23 -12.31
N PRO A 175 4.71 16.22 -11.40
CA PRO A 175 5.90 16.96 -10.98
C PRO A 175 7.01 16.06 -10.44
N TRP A 176 6.66 15.02 -9.72
CA TRP A 176 7.59 14.07 -9.07
C TRP A 176 7.86 12.80 -9.89
N ARG A 177 7.57 12.81 -11.18
CA ARG A 177 7.67 11.65 -12.10
C ARG A 177 9.00 10.91 -12.03
N LEU A 178 10.13 11.64 -12.03
CA LEU A 178 11.46 11.02 -12.01
C LEU A 178 11.74 10.34 -10.66
N THR A 179 11.36 10.97 -9.56
CA THR A 179 11.53 10.37 -8.23
C THR A 179 10.66 9.13 -8.08
N LEU A 180 9.41 9.18 -8.55
CA LEU A 180 8.49 8.05 -8.50
C LEU A 180 8.95 6.91 -9.41
N LEU A 181 9.41 7.22 -10.62
CA LEU A 181 9.95 6.22 -11.55
C LEU A 181 11.19 5.53 -10.95
N ASN A 182 12.13 6.32 -10.39
CA ASN A 182 13.30 5.76 -9.73
C ASN A 182 12.93 4.86 -8.53
N ALA A 183 11.85 5.18 -7.81
CA ALA A 183 11.36 4.34 -6.74
C ALA A 183 10.77 3.02 -7.26
N LEU A 184 10.00 3.07 -8.34
CA LEU A 184 9.47 1.87 -9.01
C LEU A 184 10.58 0.96 -9.53
N LEU A 185 11.68 1.51 -10.04
CA LEU A 185 12.83 0.74 -10.52
C LEU A 185 13.64 0.04 -9.39
N GLN A 186 13.30 0.28 -8.11
CA GLN A 186 13.91 -0.46 -6.98
C GLN A 186 13.21 -1.81 -6.69
N TYR A 187 12.09 -2.09 -7.33
CA TYR A 187 11.43 -3.39 -7.24
C TYR A 187 12.14 -4.43 -8.13
N ASP A 188 12.24 -5.67 -7.65
CA ASP A 188 12.79 -6.79 -8.43
C ASP A 188 11.82 -7.29 -9.51
N LEU A 189 10.53 -7.10 -9.29
CA LEU A 189 9.45 -7.50 -10.20
C LEU A 189 8.32 -6.47 -10.16
N ILE A 190 7.85 -6.06 -11.32
CA ILE A 190 6.66 -5.20 -11.44
C ILE A 190 5.61 -5.89 -12.30
N GLY A 191 4.42 -6.06 -11.74
CA GLY A 191 3.25 -6.63 -12.40
C GLY A 191 2.22 -5.58 -12.78
N PHE A 192 1.57 -5.78 -13.91
CA PHE A 192 0.48 -4.96 -14.43
C PHE A 192 -0.69 -5.84 -14.85
N GLN A 193 -1.90 -5.28 -14.88
CA GLN A 193 -3.11 -6.05 -15.22
C GLN A 193 -3.14 -6.49 -16.70
N THR A 194 -2.59 -5.67 -17.60
CA THR A 194 -2.67 -5.94 -19.05
C THR A 194 -1.37 -5.61 -19.77
N ALA A 195 -1.16 -6.23 -20.93
CA ALA A 195 -0.01 -5.97 -21.78
C ALA A 195 0.08 -4.51 -22.30
N PRO A 196 -1.02 -3.83 -22.68
CA PRO A 196 -0.99 -2.41 -23.02
C PRO A 196 -0.48 -1.53 -21.88
N VAL A 197 -0.96 -1.73 -20.66
CA VAL A 197 -0.52 -0.99 -19.46
C VAL A 197 0.98 -1.19 -19.22
N ARG A 198 1.46 -2.42 -19.35
CA ARG A 198 2.91 -2.72 -19.24
C ARG A 198 3.73 -1.96 -20.29
N ARG A 199 3.25 -1.88 -21.54
CA ARG A 199 3.95 -1.15 -22.62
C ARG A 199 4.09 0.34 -22.34
N ASN A 200 3.14 0.94 -21.63
CA ASN A 200 3.24 2.35 -21.22
C ASN A 200 4.36 2.59 -20.19
N PHE A 201 4.73 1.56 -19.44
CA PHE A 201 5.80 1.66 -18.43
C PHE A 201 7.20 1.43 -19.01
N ILE A 202 7.33 0.60 -20.06
CA ILE A 202 8.61 0.23 -20.69
C ILE A 202 9.04 1.29 -21.70
#